data_ec22050dec40bdf6c1dab6f0e1681b41
#
_entry.id   ec22050dec40bdf6c1dab6f0e1681b41
#
_cell.length_a   1.000
_cell.length_b   1.000
_cell.length_c   1.000
_cell.angle_alpha   90.00
_cell.angle_beta   90.00
_cell.angle_gamma   90.00
#
_symmetry.space_group_name_H-M   'P 1'
#
loop_
_entity.id
_entity.type
_entity.pdbx_description
1 polymer ?
#
loop_
_entity_poly.entity_id
_entity_poly.type
_entity_poly.pdbx_seq_one_letter_code
_entity_poly.pdbx_strand_id
1 'polypeptide(L)'
;MSIVRPVVQRLLLLICLSTLALPAVASGLRVGFAEVPITPNVHDQWTDVNDDAQFDPDIDEWVDGNDNGQFDPVWIAGFQKQRAAQGVKDDLMAVAVVIEDGDRRIGIVAVDTIGLMRKFVLDVRESVPEAWQLDYLMVHATHNHEGPDTQGLWGPGLFTSGVDPQYMESLKRNILGAVETAIANLEPANMSIARIPTDPLTPIVDKRKPEVIDEDIRALMFQLSLIHI
;
A
#
# COMPACT_ATOMS: atom_id res chain seq x y z
N MET A 1 -23.84 -29.18 89.78
CA MET A 1 -23.47 -29.91 88.58
C MET A 1 -23.64 -28.98 87.37
N SER A 2 -22.63 -28.35 86.92
CA SER A 2 -22.70 -27.40 85.80
C SER A 2 -21.69 -27.83 84.75
N ILE A 3 -22.20 -28.16 83.59
CA ILE A 3 -21.37 -28.64 82.44
C ILE A 3 -21.01 -27.43 81.61
N VAL A 4 -19.71 -27.07 81.58
CA VAL A 4 -19.15 -26.04 80.72
C VAL A 4 -18.89 -26.66 79.37
N ARG A 5 -19.47 -26.13 78.25
CA ARG A 5 -19.20 -26.48 76.91
C ARG A 5 -18.10 -25.57 76.39
N PRO A 6 -16.99 -26.06 75.65
CA PRO A 6 -16.04 -25.23 75.05
C PRO A 6 -16.54 -24.69 73.68
N VAL A 7 -16.43 -23.39 73.52
CA VAL A 7 -16.67 -22.68 72.26
C VAL A 7 -15.50 -22.93 71.32
N VAL A 8 -15.75 -23.67 70.24
CA VAL A 8 -14.77 -23.84 69.16
C VAL A 8 -14.79 -22.60 68.28
N GLN A 9 -13.76 -21.80 68.42
CA GLN A 9 -13.53 -20.64 67.64
C GLN A 9 -13.03 -21.11 66.24
N ARG A 10 -13.89 -21.03 65.21
CA ARG A 10 -13.52 -21.28 63.82
C ARG A 10 -12.75 -20.07 63.33
N LEU A 11 -11.44 -20.21 63.22
CA LEU A 11 -10.56 -19.28 62.55
C LEU A 11 -10.73 -19.43 61.02
N LEU A 12 -11.48 -18.54 60.40
CA LEU A 12 -11.60 -18.42 58.96
C LEU A 12 -10.29 -17.82 58.43
N LEU A 13 -9.42 -18.66 57.88
CA LEU A 13 -8.24 -18.22 57.13
C LEU A 13 -8.72 -17.71 55.77
N LEU A 14 -8.81 -16.38 55.61
CA LEU A 14 -8.97 -15.73 54.32
C LEU A 14 -7.62 -15.87 53.57
N ILE A 15 -7.52 -16.84 52.69
CA ILE A 15 -6.45 -16.88 51.70
C ILE A 15 -6.80 -15.84 50.65
N CYS A 16 -6.18 -14.63 50.75
CA CYS A 16 -6.13 -13.70 49.65
C CYS A 16 -5.28 -14.33 48.52
N LEU A 17 -5.96 -14.94 47.53
CA LEU A 17 -5.33 -15.26 46.27
C LEU A 17 -5.03 -13.94 45.55
N SER A 18 -3.86 -13.38 45.78
CA SER A 18 -3.32 -12.36 44.92
C SER A 18 -3.05 -13.04 43.56
N THR A 19 -3.96 -12.85 42.62
CA THR A 19 -3.69 -13.14 41.21
C THR A 19 -2.55 -12.24 40.79
N LEU A 20 -1.34 -12.78 40.79
CA LEU A 20 -0.23 -12.20 40.06
C LEU A 20 -0.69 -12.12 38.58
N ALA A 21 -1.12 -10.94 38.17
CA ALA A 21 -1.26 -10.64 36.76
C ALA A 21 0.17 -10.75 36.20
N LEU A 22 0.46 -11.89 35.55
CA LEU A 22 1.64 -12.02 34.73
C LEU A 22 1.55 -10.85 33.73
N PRO A 23 2.62 -10.04 33.60
CA PRO A 23 2.64 -9.07 32.53
C PRO A 23 2.36 -9.83 31.23
N ALA A 24 1.33 -9.44 30.50
CA ALA A 24 1.14 -9.90 29.14
C ALA A 24 2.49 -9.63 28.44
N VAL A 25 3.17 -10.68 28.00
CA VAL A 25 4.33 -10.51 27.13
C VAL A 25 3.79 -9.75 25.96
N ALA A 26 4.14 -8.46 25.86
CA ALA A 26 3.81 -7.67 24.68
C ALA A 26 4.31 -8.52 23.50
N SER A 27 3.43 -8.84 22.57
CA SER A 27 3.83 -9.53 21.34
C SER A 27 5.00 -8.72 20.79
N GLY A 28 6.11 -9.36 20.43
CA GLY A 28 7.25 -8.66 19.84
C GLY A 28 6.91 -7.99 18.52
N LEU A 29 5.65 -8.14 18.06
CA LEU A 29 5.12 -7.58 16.82
C LEU A 29 4.99 -6.06 16.92
N ARG A 30 5.62 -5.40 15.97
CA ARG A 30 5.46 -3.96 15.72
C ARG A 30 5.02 -3.75 14.29
N VAL A 31 4.23 -2.73 14.04
CA VAL A 31 3.81 -2.34 12.71
C VAL A 31 3.96 -0.84 12.54
N GLY A 32 4.41 -0.42 11.36
CA GLY A 32 4.46 0.97 10.95
C GLY A 32 3.75 1.15 9.63
N PHE A 33 3.13 2.28 9.46
CA PHE A 33 2.36 2.66 8.28
C PHE A 33 2.79 4.03 7.79
N ALA A 34 2.82 4.20 6.47
CA ALA A 34 3.00 5.49 5.83
C ALA A 34 2.38 5.49 4.43
N GLU A 35 1.99 6.67 3.99
CA GLU A 35 1.53 6.93 2.63
C GLU A 35 2.25 8.16 2.08
N VAL A 36 2.62 8.10 0.81
CA VAL A 36 3.32 9.19 0.11
C VAL A 36 2.67 9.40 -1.25
N PRO A 37 2.33 10.64 -1.60
CA PRO A 37 1.83 10.94 -2.93
C PRO A 37 2.86 10.62 -4.02
N ILE A 38 2.37 10.03 -5.11
CA ILE A 38 3.16 9.69 -6.30
C ILE A 38 2.57 10.29 -7.57
N THR A 39 1.62 11.21 -7.42
CA THR A 39 0.99 11.90 -8.54
C THR A 39 2.05 12.67 -9.33
N PRO A 40 2.16 12.48 -10.66
CA PRO A 40 3.05 13.28 -11.47
C PRO A 40 2.55 14.71 -11.60
N ASN A 41 3.46 15.64 -11.88
CA ASN A 41 3.05 16.98 -12.29
C ASN A 41 2.46 16.93 -13.70
N VAL A 42 1.23 17.41 -13.85
CA VAL A 42 0.61 17.64 -15.15
C VAL A 42 0.83 19.11 -15.47
N HIS A 43 1.91 19.41 -16.22
CA HIS A 43 2.29 20.80 -16.54
C HIS A 43 1.38 21.36 -17.60
N ASP A 44 1.18 20.61 -18.68
CA ASP A 44 0.43 21.03 -19.81
C ASP A 44 -1.02 20.51 -19.75
N GLN A 45 -1.91 21.35 -20.20
CA GLN A 45 -3.33 21.00 -20.31
C GLN A 45 -3.73 20.98 -21.78
N TRP A 46 -4.67 20.13 -22.12
CA TRP A 46 -5.19 20.04 -23.47
C TRP A 46 -6.71 19.95 -23.47
N THR A 47 -7.31 20.30 -24.61
CA THR A 47 -8.74 20.24 -24.83
C THR A 47 -9.02 19.18 -25.89
N ASP A 48 -9.79 18.18 -25.52
CA ASP A 48 -10.30 17.14 -26.43
C ASP A 48 -11.43 17.76 -27.29
N VAL A 49 -11.09 18.15 -28.51
CA VAL A 49 -12.00 18.89 -29.41
C VAL A 49 -13.03 17.96 -30.03
N ASN A 50 -12.69 16.69 -30.26
CA ASN A 50 -13.55 15.72 -30.93
C ASN A 50 -14.17 14.68 -29.98
N ASP A 51 -13.92 14.79 -28.65
CA ASP A 51 -14.47 13.95 -27.59
C ASP A 51 -14.15 12.44 -27.77
N ASP A 52 -12.92 12.13 -28.20
CA ASP A 52 -12.44 10.77 -28.39
C ASP A 52 -11.48 10.27 -27.28
N ALA A 53 -11.16 11.14 -26.33
CA ALA A 53 -10.24 10.91 -25.22
C ALA A 53 -8.81 10.54 -25.64
N GLN A 54 -8.38 10.99 -26.83
CA GLN A 54 -7.05 10.80 -27.35
C GLN A 54 -6.48 12.15 -27.79
N PHE A 55 -5.26 12.45 -27.44
CA PHE A 55 -4.60 13.66 -27.88
C PHE A 55 -4.09 13.51 -29.31
N ASP A 56 -4.56 14.35 -30.20
CA ASP A 56 -4.11 14.51 -31.57
C ASP A 56 -3.65 15.96 -31.81
N PRO A 57 -2.37 16.22 -32.04
CA PRO A 57 -1.83 17.57 -32.23
C PRO A 57 -2.38 18.30 -33.46
N ASP A 58 -3.01 17.58 -34.41
CA ASP A 58 -3.63 18.16 -35.60
C ASP A 58 -5.10 18.62 -35.35
N ILE A 59 -5.69 18.18 -34.23
CA ILE A 59 -7.11 18.41 -33.89
C ILE A 59 -7.23 19.17 -32.58
N ASP A 60 -6.46 18.77 -31.54
CA ASP A 60 -6.60 19.23 -30.18
C ASP A 60 -5.75 20.47 -29.90
N GLU A 61 -6.27 21.31 -29.02
CA GLU A 61 -5.56 22.48 -28.52
C GLU A 61 -4.90 22.15 -27.18
N TRP A 62 -3.71 22.73 -26.96
CA TRP A 62 -3.03 22.58 -25.68
C TRP A 62 -2.43 23.90 -25.19
N VAL A 63 -2.17 23.97 -23.90
CA VAL A 63 -1.58 25.12 -23.22
C VAL A 63 -0.27 24.70 -22.59
N ASP A 64 0.80 25.39 -22.96
CA ASP A 64 2.12 25.25 -22.38
C ASP A 64 2.13 25.83 -20.96
N GLY A 65 2.02 24.96 -19.96
CA GLY A 65 1.91 25.37 -18.56
C GLY A 65 3.26 25.57 -17.88
N ASN A 66 4.37 25.18 -18.54
CA ASN A 66 5.72 25.34 -18.03
C ASN A 66 6.60 26.28 -18.88
N ASP A 67 6.03 26.90 -19.92
CA ASP A 67 6.68 27.87 -20.80
C ASP A 67 7.93 27.33 -21.52
N ASN A 68 7.95 26.04 -21.89
CA ASN A 68 9.10 25.43 -22.55
C ASN A 68 8.93 25.28 -24.08
N GLY A 69 7.74 25.56 -24.61
CA GLY A 69 7.41 25.51 -26.03
C GLY A 69 7.17 24.10 -26.58
N GLN A 70 6.99 23.10 -25.71
CA GLN A 70 6.73 21.72 -26.07
C GLN A 70 5.50 21.21 -25.30
N PHE A 71 4.80 20.24 -25.85
CA PHE A 71 3.75 19.54 -25.13
C PHE A 71 4.36 18.37 -24.34
N ASP A 72 4.27 18.45 -23.02
CA ASP A 72 4.81 17.47 -22.06
C ASP A 72 3.67 16.65 -21.43
N PRO A 73 3.07 15.69 -22.14
CA PRO A 73 1.95 14.94 -21.65
C PRO A 73 2.33 13.91 -20.60
N VAL A 74 1.49 13.74 -19.60
CA VAL A 74 1.45 12.52 -18.78
C VAL A 74 0.53 11.52 -19.48
N TRP A 75 1.11 10.49 -20.10
CA TRP A 75 0.33 9.45 -20.76
C TRP A 75 -0.33 8.51 -19.77
N ILE A 76 -1.66 8.41 -19.79
CA ILE A 76 -2.45 7.58 -18.88
C ILE A 76 -2.52 6.14 -19.39
N ALA A 77 -2.20 5.20 -18.51
CA ALA A 77 -2.25 3.76 -18.79
C ALA A 77 -3.67 3.18 -18.65
N GLY A 78 -3.92 2.06 -19.30
CA GLY A 78 -5.04 1.16 -18.99
C GLY A 78 -6.08 0.93 -20.05
N PHE A 79 -6.36 1.90 -20.90
CA PHE A 79 -7.34 1.76 -21.98
C PHE A 79 -6.68 1.97 -23.36
N GLN A 80 -7.21 2.90 -24.16
CA GLN A 80 -6.60 3.24 -25.45
C GLN A 80 -5.28 3.99 -25.28
N LYS A 81 -4.50 4.04 -26.34
CA LYS A 81 -3.29 4.86 -26.42
C LYS A 81 -3.65 6.34 -26.60
N GLN A 82 -2.64 7.20 -26.52
CA GLN A 82 -2.77 8.64 -26.72
C GLN A 82 -3.66 9.36 -25.70
N ARG A 83 -4.01 8.70 -24.59
CA ARG A 83 -4.69 9.35 -23.47
C ARG A 83 -3.67 10.20 -22.70
N ALA A 84 -3.64 11.48 -22.96
CA ALA A 84 -2.90 12.43 -22.14
C ALA A 84 -3.76 12.87 -20.93
N ALA A 85 -3.13 13.10 -19.78
CA ALA A 85 -3.83 13.64 -18.62
C ALA A 85 -4.29 15.07 -18.88
N GLN A 86 -5.52 15.40 -18.50
CA GLN A 86 -6.07 16.75 -18.55
C GLN A 86 -5.95 17.48 -17.20
N GLY A 87 -5.53 16.76 -16.16
CA GLY A 87 -5.38 17.28 -14.80
C GLY A 87 -5.35 16.16 -13.77
N VAL A 88 -5.35 16.57 -12.51
CA VAL A 88 -5.36 15.66 -11.35
C VAL A 88 -6.69 15.81 -10.64
N LYS A 89 -7.38 14.67 -10.44
CA LYS A 89 -8.63 14.64 -9.67
C LYS A 89 -8.36 14.28 -8.21
N ASP A 90 -7.62 13.21 -8.00
CA ASP A 90 -7.21 12.69 -6.69
C ASP A 90 -5.75 12.27 -6.75
N ASP A 91 -5.05 12.34 -5.64
CA ASP A 91 -3.68 11.90 -5.57
C ASP A 91 -3.54 10.38 -5.72
N LEU A 92 -2.54 9.97 -6.49
CA LEU A 92 -2.07 8.60 -6.52
C LEU A 92 -1.10 8.39 -5.35
N MET A 93 -1.14 7.22 -4.71
CA MET A 93 -0.38 6.97 -3.50
C MET A 93 0.56 5.78 -3.62
N ALA A 94 1.66 5.85 -2.91
CA ALA A 94 2.43 4.69 -2.47
C ALA A 94 2.16 4.48 -0.98
N VAL A 95 1.53 3.36 -0.65
CA VAL A 95 1.12 3.01 0.71
C VAL A 95 2.01 1.89 1.23
N ALA A 96 2.77 2.16 2.28
CA ALA A 96 3.71 1.22 2.88
C ALA A 96 3.24 0.74 4.24
N VAL A 97 3.37 -0.56 4.47
CA VAL A 97 3.25 -1.20 5.77
C VAL A 97 4.56 -1.94 6.06
N VAL A 98 5.17 -1.68 7.19
CA VAL A 98 6.33 -2.42 7.68
C VAL A 98 5.93 -3.21 8.91
N ILE A 99 6.23 -4.50 8.90
CA ILE A 99 5.93 -5.45 9.96
C ILE A 99 7.25 -5.97 10.52
N GLU A 100 7.41 -5.85 11.83
CA GLU A 100 8.58 -6.33 12.56
C GLU A 100 8.14 -7.31 13.65
N ASP A 101 8.79 -8.48 13.69
CA ASP A 101 8.59 -9.49 14.73
C ASP A 101 9.96 -10.07 15.14
N GLY A 102 10.42 -9.68 16.31
CA GLY A 102 11.75 -10.01 16.79
C GLY A 102 12.85 -9.42 15.89
N ASP A 103 13.63 -10.31 15.26
CA ASP A 103 14.73 -9.97 14.34
C ASP A 103 14.30 -9.96 12.86
N ARG A 104 13.03 -10.17 12.58
CA ARG A 104 12.48 -10.20 11.23
C ARG A 104 11.72 -8.91 10.91
N ARG A 105 11.99 -8.37 9.73
CA ARG A 105 11.31 -7.17 9.24
C ARG A 105 10.99 -7.30 7.77
N ILE A 106 9.71 -7.12 7.42
CA ILE A 106 9.24 -7.12 6.04
C ILE A 106 8.49 -5.83 5.73
N GLY A 107 8.63 -5.36 4.49
CA GLY A 107 7.87 -4.24 3.96
C GLY A 107 6.92 -4.69 2.85
N ILE A 108 5.74 -4.09 2.81
CA ILE A 108 4.75 -4.27 1.76
C ILE A 108 4.35 -2.88 1.28
N VAL A 109 4.47 -2.62 -0.03
CA VAL A 109 4.06 -1.34 -0.62
C VAL A 109 3.07 -1.59 -1.74
N ALA A 110 1.89 -1.00 -1.59
CA ALA A 110 0.89 -0.88 -2.65
C ALA A 110 1.10 0.46 -3.37
N VAL A 111 1.11 0.43 -4.69
CA VAL A 111 1.41 1.60 -5.54
C VAL A 111 0.27 1.81 -6.52
N ASP A 112 -0.30 3.00 -6.56
CA ASP A 112 -1.42 3.34 -7.45
C ASP A 112 -0.96 3.53 -8.89
N THR A 113 -0.63 2.42 -9.53
CA THR A 113 -0.24 2.32 -10.93
C THR A 113 -0.90 1.12 -11.57
N ILE A 114 -0.93 1.09 -12.91
CA ILE A 114 -1.45 -0.07 -13.64
C ILE A 114 -0.60 -1.33 -13.43
N GLY A 115 0.69 -1.17 -13.27
CA GLY A 115 1.63 -2.27 -13.11
C GLY A 115 3.05 -1.79 -13.01
N LEU A 116 3.92 -2.63 -12.48
CA LEU A 116 5.35 -2.35 -12.35
C LEU A 116 6.15 -3.46 -13.01
N MET A 117 7.04 -3.07 -13.91
CA MET A 117 7.94 -4.02 -14.56
C MET A 117 8.90 -4.64 -13.55
N ARG A 118 9.18 -5.95 -13.68
CA ARG A 118 10.07 -6.67 -12.77
C ARG A 118 11.41 -5.96 -12.55
N LYS A 119 11.98 -5.39 -13.62
CA LYS A 119 13.25 -4.64 -13.52
C LYS A 119 13.14 -3.47 -12.54
N PHE A 120 12.07 -2.68 -12.62
CA PHE A 120 11.84 -1.54 -11.72
C PHE A 120 11.70 -2.02 -10.26
N VAL A 121 10.93 -3.09 -10.00
CA VAL A 121 10.79 -3.65 -8.65
C VAL A 121 12.13 -4.13 -8.09
N LEU A 122 12.99 -4.72 -8.94
CA LEU A 122 14.34 -5.11 -8.51
C LEU A 122 15.21 -3.89 -8.20
N ASP A 123 15.16 -2.85 -9.04
CA ASP A 123 15.91 -1.60 -8.81
C ASP A 123 15.49 -0.93 -7.48
N VAL A 124 14.18 -0.95 -7.14
CA VAL A 124 13.69 -0.48 -5.83
C VAL A 124 14.29 -1.31 -4.70
N ARG A 125 14.25 -2.64 -4.79
CA ARG A 125 14.79 -3.55 -3.77
C ARG A 125 16.30 -3.39 -3.57
N GLU A 126 17.04 -3.26 -4.64
CA GLU A 126 18.50 -3.04 -4.64
C GLU A 126 18.88 -1.68 -4.04
N SER A 127 17.94 -0.71 -4.07
CA SER A 127 18.12 0.62 -3.49
C SER A 127 17.77 0.69 -2.00
N VAL A 128 17.27 -0.39 -1.38
CA VAL A 128 16.97 -0.43 0.05
C VAL A 128 18.26 -0.35 0.86
N PRO A 129 18.41 0.64 1.76
CA PRO A 129 19.58 0.72 2.63
C PRO A 129 19.70 -0.49 3.56
N GLU A 130 20.90 -1.06 3.69
CA GLU A 130 21.16 -2.18 4.62
C GLU A 130 20.78 -1.84 6.07
N ALA A 131 20.94 -0.57 6.45
CA ALA A 131 20.58 -0.06 7.78
C ALA A 131 19.09 -0.23 8.14
N TRP A 132 18.20 -0.39 7.15
CA TRP A 132 16.78 -0.63 7.41
C TRP A 132 16.49 -2.06 7.86
N GLN A 133 17.43 -2.97 7.68
CA GLN A 133 17.33 -4.37 8.10
C GLN A 133 16.03 -5.06 7.62
N LEU A 134 15.64 -4.77 6.38
CA LEU A 134 14.49 -5.42 5.75
C LEU A 134 14.91 -6.79 5.20
N ASP A 135 14.31 -7.86 5.68
CA ASP A 135 14.49 -9.21 5.10
C ASP A 135 13.85 -9.29 3.71
N TYR A 136 12.76 -8.57 3.51
CA TYR A 136 12.06 -8.56 2.23
C TYR A 136 11.23 -7.29 2.04
N LEU A 137 11.19 -6.81 0.80
CA LEU A 137 10.30 -5.75 0.36
C LEU A 137 9.42 -6.25 -0.79
N MET A 138 8.11 -6.32 -0.55
CA MET A 138 7.11 -6.54 -1.58
C MET A 138 6.62 -5.19 -2.12
N VAL A 139 6.72 -5.00 -3.43
CA VAL A 139 6.15 -3.84 -4.12
C VAL A 139 5.19 -4.35 -5.18
N HIS A 140 3.95 -3.90 -5.14
CA HIS A 140 2.91 -4.29 -6.09
C HIS A 140 2.06 -3.11 -6.51
N ALA A 141 1.47 -3.21 -7.70
CA ALA A 141 0.52 -2.23 -8.21
C ALA A 141 -0.91 -2.55 -7.76
N THR A 142 -1.72 -1.51 -7.57
CA THR A 142 -3.18 -1.65 -7.33
C THR A 142 -3.96 -1.94 -8.61
N HIS A 143 -3.32 -1.84 -9.76
CA HIS A 143 -3.88 -1.95 -11.10
C HIS A 143 -4.85 -0.81 -11.45
N ASN A 144 -4.50 0.39 -11.02
CA ASN A 144 -5.20 1.63 -11.35
C ASN A 144 -5.06 1.96 -12.83
N HIS A 145 -6.16 2.32 -13.51
CA HIS A 145 -6.20 2.69 -14.91
C HIS A 145 -6.30 4.20 -15.16
N GLU A 146 -6.05 5.02 -14.14
CA GLU A 146 -6.06 6.49 -14.21
C GLU A 146 -4.73 7.08 -13.72
N GLY A 147 -3.66 6.29 -13.80
CA GLY A 147 -2.30 6.70 -13.49
C GLY A 147 -1.39 6.69 -14.73
N PRO A 148 -0.17 7.23 -14.62
CA PRO A 148 0.77 7.31 -15.73
C PRO A 148 1.23 5.95 -16.24
N ASP A 149 1.67 5.92 -17.50
CA ASP A 149 2.27 4.73 -18.10
C ASP A 149 3.60 4.39 -17.43
N THR A 150 3.63 3.27 -16.71
CA THR A 150 4.81 2.73 -16.04
C THR A 150 5.38 1.48 -16.73
N GLN A 151 4.77 1.08 -17.86
CA GLN A 151 5.12 -0.15 -18.57
C GLN A 151 5.54 0.07 -20.03
N GLY A 152 5.33 1.28 -20.56
CA GLY A 152 5.71 1.65 -21.93
C GLY A 152 4.72 1.19 -23.00
N LEU A 153 3.45 0.95 -22.60
CA LEU A 153 2.43 0.44 -23.51
C LEU A 153 1.42 1.51 -23.97
N TRP A 154 1.33 2.64 -23.27
CA TRP A 154 0.32 3.68 -23.48
C TRP A 154 0.95 5.03 -23.79
N GLY A 155 1.69 5.14 -24.88
CA GLY A 155 2.28 6.39 -25.36
C GLY A 155 1.54 6.98 -26.55
N PRO A 156 2.16 7.95 -27.22
CA PRO A 156 1.57 8.70 -28.33
C PRO A 156 1.38 7.89 -29.62
N GLY A 157 1.71 6.61 -29.61
CA GLY A 157 1.57 5.75 -30.78
C GLY A 157 1.83 4.28 -30.50
N LEU A 158 1.71 3.45 -31.54
CA LEU A 158 1.78 1.99 -31.41
C LEU A 158 3.13 1.48 -30.89
N PHE A 159 4.22 2.19 -31.19
CA PHE A 159 5.59 1.78 -30.88
C PHE A 159 6.34 2.79 -30.02
N THR A 160 5.64 3.78 -29.50
CA THR A 160 6.23 4.83 -28.67
C THR A 160 5.80 4.65 -27.22
N SER A 161 6.78 4.57 -26.32
CA SER A 161 6.55 4.46 -24.89
C SER A 161 5.96 5.76 -24.32
N GLY A 162 5.01 5.64 -23.40
CA GLY A 162 4.51 6.75 -22.62
C GLY A 162 5.21 6.92 -21.27
N VAL A 163 6.23 6.09 -21.00
CA VAL A 163 6.96 6.18 -19.72
C VAL A 163 7.83 7.44 -19.68
N ASP A 164 7.63 8.23 -18.65
CA ASP A 164 8.54 9.31 -18.28
C ASP A 164 9.64 8.77 -17.33
N PRO A 165 10.91 8.77 -17.75
CA PRO A 165 12.01 8.30 -16.90
C PRO A 165 12.18 9.12 -15.62
N GLN A 166 11.89 10.43 -15.63
CA GLN A 166 12.01 11.29 -14.44
C GLN A 166 10.92 10.96 -13.43
N TYR A 167 9.72 10.68 -13.91
CA TYR A 167 8.63 10.19 -13.06
C TYR A 167 9.01 8.83 -12.43
N MET A 168 9.56 7.89 -13.19
CA MET A 168 9.96 6.57 -12.64
C MET A 168 11.03 6.70 -11.55
N GLU A 169 11.99 7.61 -11.68
CA GLU A 169 12.97 7.89 -10.63
C GLU A 169 12.31 8.54 -9.39
N SER A 170 11.34 9.42 -9.59
CA SER A 170 10.56 10.02 -8.51
C SER A 170 9.70 8.96 -7.80
N LEU A 171 9.06 8.10 -8.56
CA LEU A 171 8.27 6.97 -8.05
C LEU A 171 9.12 6.06 -7.15
N LYS A 172 10.33 5.71 -7.60
CA LYS A 172 11.27 4.91 -6.80
C LYS A 172 11.62 5.60 -5.47
N ARG A 173 11.95 6.89 -5.51
CA ARG A 173 12.25 7.66 -4.30
C ARG A 173 11.06 7.71 -3.34
N ASN A 174 9.86 7.92 -3.86
CA ASN A 174 8.65 8.03 -3.04
C ASN A 174 8.27 6.68 -2.43
N ILE A 175 8.42 5.57 -3.14
CA ILE A 175 8.26 4.21 -2.58
C ILE A 175 9.23 3.99 -1.42
N LEU A 176 10.51 4.31 -1.60
CA LEU A 176 11.50 4.18 -0.54
C LEU A 176 11.21 5.11 0.63
N GLY A 177 10.80 6.37 0.37
CA GLY A 177 10.40 7.32 1.41
C GLY A 177 9.20 6.85 2.23
N ALA A 178 8.21 6.21 1.59
CA ALA A 178 7.09 5.59 2.30
C ALA A 178 7.56 4.46 3.23
N VAL A 179 8.48 3.60 2.76
CA VAL A 179 9.06 2.53 3.58
C VAL A 179 9.86 3.08 4.75
N GLU A 180 10.71 4.08 4.53
CA GLU A 180 11.50 4.75 5.58
C GLU A 180 10.60 5.34 6.66
N THR A 181 9.55 6.04 6.24
CA THR A 181 8.57 6.64 7.16
C THR A 181 7.81 5.56 7.93
N ALA A 182 7.42 4.46 7.28
CA ALA A 182 6.78 3.35 7.95
C ALA A 182 7.69 2.68 8.98
N ILE A 183 9.00 2.56 8.70
CA ILE A 183 9.99 2.07 9.67
C ILE A 183 10.08 3.02 10.89
N ALA A 184 10.11 4.32 10.65
CA ALA A 184 10.14 5.32 11.73
C ALA A 184 8.87 5.30 12.61
N ASN A 185 7.74 4.88 12.03
CA ASN A 185 6.43 4.78 12.69
C ASN A 185 6.16 3.40 13.32
N LEU A 186 7.15 2.54 13.48
CA LEU A 186 6.94 1.21 14.08
C LEU A 186 6.47 1.32 15.53
N GLU A 187 5.29 0.77 15.81
CA GLU A 187 4.66 0.73 17.13
C GLU A 187 4.21 -0.70 17.49
N PRO A 188 4.13 -1.05 18.77
CA PRO A 188 3.61 -2.34 19.20
C PRO A 188 2.18 -2.54 18.71
N ALA A 189 1.89 -3.71 18.15
CA ALA A 189 0.60 -4.02 17.57
C ALA A 189 0.18 -5.46 17.79
N ASN A 190 -1.13 -5.71 17.69
CA ASN A 190 -1.69 -7.04 17.53
C ASN A 190 -2.11 -7.23 16.07
N MET A 191 -1.89 -8.43 15.54
CA MET A 191 -2.29 -8.78 14.18
C MET A 191 -3.41 -9.82 14.22
N SER A 192 -4.43 -9.59 13.39
CA SER A 192 -5.48 -10.57 13.10
C SER A 192 -5.48 -10.88 11.61
N ILE A 193 -5.73 -12.15 11.29
CA ILE A 193 -5.80 -12.62 9.91
C ILE A 193 -7.22 -13.13 9.66
N ALA A 194 -7.83 -12.68 8.58
CA ALA A 194 -9.10 -13.18 8.11
C ALA A 194 -8.99 -13.77 6.71
N ARG A 195 -9.78 -14.81 6.46
CA ARG A 195 -10.00 -15.41 5.14
C ARG A 195 -11.50 -15.48 4.92
N ILE A 196 -11.97 -14.86 3.85
CA ILE A 196 -13.39 -14.76 3.51
C ILE A 196 -13.58 -15.34 2.11
N PRO A 197 -14.37 -16.43 1.95
CA PRO A 197 -14.74 -16.91 0.62
C PRO A 197 -15.55 -15.86 -0.14
N THR A 198 -15.25 -15.64 -1.39
CA THR A 198 -15.95 -14.64 -2.22
C THR A 198 -17.25 -15.14 -2.82
N ASP A 199 -17.43 -16.46 -3.00
CA ASP A 199 -18.67 -17.05 -3.50
C ASP A 199 -19.72 -17.14 -2.38
N PRO A 200 -20.96 -16.71 -2.60
CA PRO A 200 -21.56 -16.15 -3.82
C PRO A 200 -21.54 -14.62 -3.87
N LEU A 201 -20.77 -13.95 -3.02
CA LEU A 201 -20.89 -12.50 -2.77
C LEU A 201 -20.21 -11.63 -3.81
N THR A 202 -19.20 -12.17 -4.51
CA THR A 202 -18.45 -11.41 -5.51
C THR A 202 -18.26 -12.27 -6.76
N PRO A 203 -18.77 -11.86 -7.92
CA PRO A 203 -18.53 -12.58 -9.16
C PRO A 203 -17.09 -12.36 -9.62
N ILE A 204 -16.22 -13.28 -9.29
CA ILE A 204 -14.87 -13.36 -9.86
C ILE A 204 -14.98 -14.19 -11.12
N VAL A 205 -14.44 -13.70 -12.21
CA VAL A 205 -14.50 -14.38 -13.51
C VAL A 205 -13.10 -14.55 -14.09
N ASP A 206 -12.71 -15.78 -14.39
CA ASP A 206 -11.58 -16.06 -15.29
C ASP A 206 -12.14 -16.38 -16.68
N LYS A 207 -11.85 -15.52 -17.66
CA LYS A 207 -12.30 -15.72 -19.06
C LYS A 207 -11.47 -16.75 -19.83
N ARG A 208 -10.37 -17.23 -19.25
CA ARG A 208 -9.50 -18.25 -19.86
C ARG A 208 -9.98 -19.64 -19.48
N LYS A 209 -9.61 -20.62 -20.30
CA LYS A 209 -9.92 -22.04 -20.02
C LYS A 209 -8.62 -22.84 -19.82
N PRO A 210 -8.55 -23.75 -18.83
CA PRO A 210 -9.54 -23.97 -17.77
C PRO A 210 -9.62 -22.77 -16.81
N GLU A 211 -10.78 -22.54 -16.23
CA GLU A 211 -10.96 -21.50 -15.20
C GLU A 211 -10.13 -21.82 -13.95
N VAL A 212 -9.35 -20.85 -13.48
CA VAL A 212 -8.58 -20.96 -12.24
C VAL A 212 -8.86 -19.71 -11.41
N ILE A 213 -9.62 -19.87 -10.34
CA ILE A 213 -10.09 -18.76 -9.50
C ILE A 213 -9.56 -18.99 -8.08
N ASP A 214 -8.95 -17.94 -7.50
CA ASP A 214 -8.72 -17.86 -6.06
C ASP A 214 -9.96 -17.20 -5.44
N GLU A 215 -10.77 -18.00 -4.75
CA GLU A 215 -12.05 -17.58 -4.18
C GLU A 215 -11.92 -16.88 -2.84
N ASP A 216 -10.70 -16.63 -2.36
CA ASP A 216 -10.48 -16.10 -1.03
C ASP A 216 -10.04 -14.63 -1.05
N ILE A 217 -10.74 -13.81 -0.28
CA ILE A 217 -10.22 -12.53 0.20
C ILE A 217 -9.44 -12.80 1.49
N ARG A 218 -8.17 -12.40 1.50
CA ARG A 218 -7.32 -12.48 2.68
C ARG A 218 -7.07 -11.07 3.21
N ALA A 219 -7.33 -10.86 4.48
CA ALA A 219 -7.15 -9.57 5.14
C ALA A 219 -6.22 -9.70 6.35
N LEU A 220 -5.33 -8.72 6.49
CA LEU A 220 -4.54 -8.50 7.69
C LEU A 220 -5.07 -7.24 8.36
N MET A 221 -5.35 -7.34 9.65
CA MET A 221 -5.74 -6.20 10.47
C MET A 221 -4.71 -6.01 11.58
N PHE A 222 -4.20 -4.80 11.69
CA PHE A 222 -3.28 -4.41 12.75
C PHE A 222 -3.99 -3.45 13.71
N GLN A 223 -3.92 -3.77 14.99
CA GLN A 223 -4.42 -2.93 16.06
C GLN A 223 -3.25 -2.48 16.91
N LEU A 224 -2.97 -1.19 16.91
CA LEU A 224 -1.92 -0.62 17.75
C LEU A 224 -2.26 -0.83 19.22
N SER A 225 -1.27 -1.17 20.01
CA SER A 225 -1.39 -1.28 21.47
C SER A 225 -1.38 0.12 22.06
N LEU A 226 -2.54 0.75 22.13
CA LEU A 226 -2.68 2.01 22.85
C LEU A 226 -2.51 1.72 24.34
N ILE A 227 -1.32 1.96 24.88
CA ILE A 227 -1.13 2.03 26.32
C ILE A 227 -1.66 3.42 26.73
N HIS A 228 -2.90 3.48 27.18
CA HIS A 228 -3.37 4.62 27.95
C HIS A 228 -2.68 4.57 29.32
N ILE A 229 -1.69 5.44 29.49
CA ILE A 229 -1.15 5.73 30.82
C ILE A 229 -2.11 6.67 31.55
#